data_7b43c66689526560627c8e178369f4dd
#
_entry.id   7b43c66689526560627c8e178369f4dd
#
_cell.length_a   1.000
_cell.length_b   1.000
_cell.length_c   1.000
_cell.angle_alpha   90.00
_cell.angle_beta   90.00
_cell.angle_gamma   90.00
#
_symmetry.space_group_name_H-M   'P 1'
#
loop_
_entity.id
_entity.type
_entity.pdbx_description
1 polymer ?
#
loop_
_entity_poly.entity_id
_entity_poly.type
_entity_poly.pdbx_seq_one_letter_code
_entity_poly.pdbx_strand_id
1 'polypeptide(L)'
;MPLPSMQDQFAALIAAPSVSCTQPSLDQSNRAVIDLLAGWLGDLGFSCDVQQVSPGKFNLLASFGSGPGGLVLAGHSDTVPYDDALWQTDPLKLTEVDGRWVGLGSCDMKGFFALIIDAVLPLLDQPFKQPLLILATCDEESSMSGARALAEAGRPLGRAAVIGEPTGLKP
;
A
#
# COMPACT_ATOMS: atom_id res chain seq x y z
N MET A 1 4.96 3.52 -19.47
CA MET A 1 3.91 2.59 -20.01
C MET A 1 2.56 3.11 -19.55
N PRO A 2 1.44 2.83 -20.27
CA PRO A 2 0.13 3.23 -19.74
C PRO A 2 -0.10 2.61 -18.36
N LEU A 3 -0.76 3.35 -17.48
CA LEU A 3 -1.12 2.86 -16.15
C LEU A 3 -2.01 1.60 -16.30
N PRO A 4 -1.75 0.51 -15.59
CA PRO A 4 -2.61 -0.67 -15.61
C PRO A 4 -4.03 -0.33 -15.11
N SER A 5 -5.04 -1.08 -15.54
CA SER A 5 -6.39 -0.95 -15.00
C SER A 5 -6.40 -1.21 -13.48
N MET A 6 -7.41 -0.72 -12.77
CA MET A 6 -7.55 -0.98 -11.32
C MET A 6 -7.51 -2.48 -11.03
N GLN A 7 -8.19 -3.30 -11.84
CA GLN A 7 -8.17 -4.76 -11.69
C GLN A 7 -6.77 -5.36 -11.87
N ASP A 8 -6.01 -4.88 -12.88
CA ASP A 8 -4.63 -5.33 -13.11
C ASP A 8 -3.70 -4.90 -11.98
N GLN A 9 -3.92 -3.70 -11.40
CA GLN A 9 -3.18 -3.24 -10.22
C GLN A 9 -3.45 -4.14 -9.01
N PHE A 10 -4.73 -4.46 -8.72
CA PHE A 10 -5.09 -5.44 -7.70
C PHE A 10 -4.39 -6.78 -7.93
N ALA A 11 -4.48 -7.30 -9.16
CA ALA A 11 -3.87 -8.59 -9.51
C ALA A 11 -2.35 -8.57 -9.28
N ALA A 12 -1.67 -7.52 -9.70
CA ALA A 12 -0.22 -7.38 -9.52
C ALA A 12 0.18 -7.25 -8.04
N LEU A 13 -0.56 -6.46 -7.25
CA LEU A 13 -0.30 -6.30 -5.81
C LEU A 13 -0.51 -7.61 -5.04
N ILE A 14 -1.55 -8.38 -5.37
CA ILE A 14 -1.82 -9.67 -4.73
C ILE A 14 -0.78 -10.71 -5.13
N ALA A 15 -0.36 -10.73 -6.41
CA ALA A 15 0.66 -11.64 -6.91
C ALA A 15 2.08 -11.35 -6.39
N ALA A 16 2.30 -10.21 -5.75
CA ALA A 16 3.58 -9.85 -5.12
C ALA A 16 3.56 -10.30 -3.64
N PRO A 17 4.21 -11.41 -3.26
CA PRO A 17 4.23 -11.88 -1.88
C PRO A 17 4.93 -10.87 -0.98
N SER A 18 4.36 -10.64 0.22
CA SER A 18 4.90 -9.65 1.18
C SER A 18 4.49 -9.99 2.62
N VAL A 19 4.54 -11.25 2.98
CA VAL A 19 4.18 -11.70 4.34
C VAL A 19 5.11 -11.08 5.37
N SER A 20 4.53 -10.48 6.41
CA SER A 20 5.23 -10.00 7.59
C SER A 20 5.03 -11.00 8.74
N CYS A 21 6.12 -11.51 9.30
CA CYS A 21 6.07 -12.52 10.35
C CYS A 21 7.26 -12.43 11.29
N THR A 22 7.02 -12.66 12.58
CA THR A 22 8.10 -12.77 13.57
C THR A 22 8.92 -14.05 13.43
N GLN A 23 8.40 -15.05 12.71
CA GLN A 23 9.12 -16.25 12.35
C GLN A 23 9.89 -16.04 11.05
N PRO A 24 11.25 -16.04 11.06
CA PRO A 24 12.07 -15.66 9.92
C PRO A 24 11.86 -16.53 8.66
N SER A 25 11.45 -17.79 8.82
CA SER A 25 11.20 -18.70 7.69
C SER A 25 9.94 -18.37 6.90
N LEU A 26 9.03 -17.59 7.47
CA LEU A 26 7.77 -17.14 6.84
C LEU A 26 7.85 -15.67 6.43
N ASP A 27 8.78 -14.91 7.01
CA ASP A 27 8.91 -13.49 6.75
C ASP A 27 9.44 -13.21 5.34
N GLN A 28 8.81 -12.26 4.65
CA GLN A 28 9.14 -11.93 3.26
C GLN A 28 9.43 -10.43 3.12
N SER A 29 10.13 -10.09 2.06
CA SER A 29 10.34 -8.71 1.68
C SER A 29 9.07 -8.14 1.05
N ASN A 30 8.73 -6.89 1.38
CA ASN A 30 7.68 -6.13 0.71
C ASN A 30 8.20 -5.35 -0.53
N ARG A 31 9.46 -5.54 -0.92
CA ARG A 31 10.12 -4.76 -1.97
C ARG A 31 9.35 -4.77 -3.28
N ALA A 32 8.83 -5.93 -3.71
CA ALA A 32 8.08 -6.03 -4.97
C ALA A 32 6.80 -5.18 -4.97
N VAL A 33 6.08 -5.14 -3.85
CA VAL A 33 4.89 -4.28 -3.69
C VAL A 33 5.28 -2.80 -3.76
N ILE A 34 6.36 -2.41 -3.07
CA ILE A 34 6.86 -1.03 -3.07
C ILE A 34 7.31 -0.60 -4.46
N ASP A 35 8.00 -1.47 -5.21
CA ASP A 35 8.45 -1.15 -6.57
C ASP A 35 7.28 -0.95 -7.54
N LEU A 36 6.22 -1.77 -7.44
CA LEU A 36 4.98 -1.57 -8.21
C LEU A 36 4.35 -0.21 -7.91
N LEU A 37 4.16 0.10 -6.63
CA LEU A 37 3.55 1.36 -6.20
C LEU A 37 4.40 2.58 -6.60
N ALA A 38 5.69 2.53 -6.37
CA ALA A 38 6.61 3.61 -6.75
C ALA A 38 6.64 3.83 -8.26
N GLY A 39 6.59 2.76 -9.05
CA GLY A 39 6.52 2.84 -10.51
C GLY A 39 5.24 3.53 -10.98
N TRP A 40 4.08 3.05 -10.55
CA TRP A 40 2.80 3.62 -10.97
C TRP A 40 2.62 5.07 -10.51
N LEU A 41 2.95 5.37 -9.25
CA LEU A 41 2.84 6.72 -8.70
C LEU A 41 3.85 7.67 -9.34
N GLY A 42 5.06 7.19 -9.63
CA GLY A 42 6.07 7.96 -10.37
C GLY A 42 5.61 8.32 -11.79
N ASP A 43 5.01 7.36 -12.53
CA ASP A 43 4.43 7.60 -13.85
C ASP A 43 3.26 8.62 -13.80
N LEU A 44 2.58 8.74 -12.65
CA LEU A 44 1.53 9.72 -12.38
C LEU A 44 2.06 11.09 -11.90
N GLY A 45 3.37 11.26 -11.78
CA GLY A 45 4.00 12.53 -11.40
C GLY A 45 4.20 12.71 -9.88
N PHE A 46 4.01 11.68 -9.07
CA PHE A 46 4.39 11.74 -7.66
C PHE A 46 5.91 11.70 -7.48
N SER A 47 6.42 12.43 -6.50
CA SER A 47 7.78 12.27 -6.00
C SER A 47 7.81 11.11 -5.03
N CYS A 48 8.48 10.02 -5.37
CA CYS A 48 8.53 8.79 -4.59
C CYS A 48 9.84 8.70 -3.80
N ASP A 49 9.74 8.56 -2.47
CA ASP A 49 10.83 8.33 -1.54
C ASP A 49 10.68 6.91 -0.95
N VAL A 50 11.55 6.01 -1.39
CA VAL A 50 11.59 4.61 -0.92
C VAL A 50 12.63 4.50 0.19
N GLN A 51 12.18 4.25 1.40
CA GLN A 51 13.02 4.21 2.61
C GLN A 51 13.19 2.77 3.09
N GLN A 52 14.43 2.30 3.14
CA GLN A 52 14.73 1.02 3.76
C GLN A 52 14.69 1.16 5.29
N VAL A 53 13.76 0.45 5.93
CA VAL A 53 13.59 0.42 7.39
C VAL A 53 14.51 -0.62 8.03
N SER A 54 14.56 -1.81 7.42
CA SER A 54 15.45 -2.91 7.80
C SER A 54 15.76 -3.77 6.56
N PRO A 55 16.66 -4.75 6.61
CA PRO A 55 16.92 -5.62 5.48
C PRO A 55 15.63 -6.25 4.92
N GLY A 56 15.31 -5.96 3.65
CA GLY A 56 14.11 -6.48 2.98
C GLY A 56 12.81 -5.73 3.29
N LYS A 57 12.80 -4.73 4.18
CA LYS A 57 11.59 -4.00 4.59
C LYS A 57 11.70 -2.53 4.21
N PHE A 58 10.68 -2.02 3.53
CA PHE A 58 10.69 -0.70 2.93
C PHE A 58 9.38 0.04 3.18
N ASN A 59 9.48 1.33 3.47
CA ASN A 59 8.37 2.27 3.37
C ASN A 59 8.42 3.00 2.02
N LEU A 60 7.25 3.40 1.51
CA LEU A 60 7.12 4.34 0.41
C LEU A 60 6.38 5.58 0.89
N LEU A 61 6.98 6.76 0.65
CA LEU A 61 6.31 8.05 0.75
C LEU A 61 6.24 8.63 -0.67
N ALA A 62 5.05 8.69 -1.22
CA ALA A 62 4.82 9.30 -2.52
C ALA A 62 4.03 10.61 -2.33
N SER A 63 4.55 11.72 -2.82
CA SER A 63 3.98 13.06 -2.64
C SER A 63 3.65 13.73 -3.97
N PHE A 64 2.48 14.37 -4.04
CA PHE A 64 2.04 15.17 -5.16
C PHE A 64 1.63 16.57 -4.69
N GLY A 65 2.10 17.60 -5.38
CA GLY A 65 1.94 18.98 -4.95
C GLY A 65 2.98 19.39 -3.90
N SER A 66 2.82 20.59 -3.34
CA SER A 66 3.78 21.17 -2.39
C SER A 66 3.11 22.07 -1.36
N GLY A 67 3.84 22.41 -0.30
CA GLY A 67 3.36 23.29 0.77
C GLY A 67 3.10 22.56 2.09
N PRO A 68 2.70 23.29 3.13
CA PRO A 68 2.45 22.73 4.46
C PRO A 68 1.08 22.05 4.54
N GLY A 69 0.97 21.07 5.43
CA GLY A 69 -0.28 20.34 5.68
C GLY A 69 -0.49 19.23 4.67
N GLY A 70 -1.73 19.06 4.22
CA GLY A 70 -2.10 18.06 3.22
C GLY A 70 -2.84 16.85 3.81
N LEU A 71 -3.23 15.95 2.90
CA LEU A 71 -3.91 14.71 3.20
C LEU A 71 -2.94 13.54 3.01
N VAL A 72 -2.92 12.64 3.99
CA VAL A 72 -2.19 11.37 3.90
C VAL A 72 -3.19 10.25 3.64
N LEU A 73 -2.97 9.47 2.59
CA LEU A 73 -3.68 8.22 2.34
C LEU A 73 -2.71 7.10 2.71
N ALA A 74 -2.96 6.44 3.83
CA ALA A 74 -2.01 5.52 4.44
C ALA A 74 -2.53 4.08 4.47
N GLY A 75 -1.62 3.15 4.22
CA GLY A 75 -1.84 1.72 4.37
C GLY A 75 -0.54 0.97 4.57
N HIS A 76 -0.64 -0.34 4.81
CA HIS A 76 0.53 -1.21 4.84
C HIS A 76 0.64 -2.05 3.56
N SER A 77 1.86 -2.46 3.26
CA SER A 77 2.22 -3.20 2.06
C SER A 77 2.44 -4.68 2.30
N ASP A 78 2.40 -5.10 3.55
CA ASP A 78 2.57 -6.47 4.00
C ASP A 78 1.23 -7.18 4.20
N THR A 79 1.29 -8.46 4.46
CA THR A 79 0.14 -9.33 4.74
C THR A 79 0.49 -10.34 5.83
N VAL A 80 -0.52 -10.91 6.48
CA VAL A 80 -0.35 -12.02 7.42
C VAL A 80 0.15 -13.29 6.74
N PRO A 81 0.80 -14.22 7.46
CA PRO A 81 0.98 -15.60 7.01
C PRO A 81 -0.36 -16.27 6.71
N TYR A 82 -0.36 -17.18 5.75
CA TYR A 82 -1.55 -17.91 5.34
C TYR A 82 -1.28 -19.42 5.25
N ASP A 83 -2.34 -20.22 5.33
CA ASP A 83 -2.31 -21.65 5.09
C ASP A 83 -3.10 -21.96 3.81
N ASP A 84 -2.43 -22.40 2.78
CA ASP A 84 -3.03 -22.73 1.47
C ASP A 84 -4.20 -23.71 1.59
N ALA A 85 -4.14 -24.63 2.58
CA ALA A 85 -5.21 -25.60 2.79
C ALA A 85 -6.55 -24.99 3.26
N LEU A 86 -6.53 -23.77 3.76
CA LEU A 86 -7.71 -23.04 4.22
C LEU A 86 -8.31 -22.13 3.13
N TRP A 87 -7.61 -21.95 2.02
CA TRP A 87 -8.07 -21.12 0.91
C TRP A 87 -8.86 -21.95 -0.11
N GLN A 88 -9.96 -21.40 -0.61
CA GLN A 88 -10.74 -22.02 -1.71
C GLN A 88 -10.21 -21.64 -3.10
N THR A 89 -9.38 -20.59 -3.17
CA THR A 89 -8.71 -20.09 -4.37
C THR A 89 -7.23 -19.93 -4.06
N ASP A 90 -6.40 -19.73 -5.07
CA ASP A 90 -4.99 -19.37 -4.86
C ASP A 90 -4.91 -17.99 -4.16
N PRO A 91 -4.33 -17.90 -2.94
CA PRO A 91 -4.25 -16.65 -2.19
C PRO A 91 -3.40 -15.57 -2.89
N LEU A 92 -2.46 -15.95 -3.75
CA LEU A 92 -1.60 -15.02 -4.48
C LEU A 92 -2.11 -14.70 -5.90
N LYS A 93 -3.35 -15.09 -6.19
CA LYS A 93 -4.00 -14.79 -7.46
C LYS A 93 -5.34 -14.11 -7.26
N LEU A 94 -5.50 -12.91 -7.82
CA LEU A 94 -6.81 -12.25 -7.81
C LEU A 94 -7.83 -13.11 -8.53
N THR A 95 -8.87 -13.53 -7.82
CA THR A 95 -9.94 -14.38 -8.36
C THR A 95 -11.28 -13.71 -8.11
N GLU A 96 -12.15 -13.68 -9.11
CA GLU A 96 -13.52 -13.21 -8.93
C GLU A 96 -14.42 -14.38 -8.52
N VAL A 97 -15.09 -14.22 -7.37
CA VAL A 97 -16.05 -15.20 -6.82
C VAL A 97 -17.30 -14.44 -6.40
N ASP A 98 -18.43 -14.76 -6.99
CA ASP A 98 -19.73 -14.14 -6.68
C ASP A 98 -19.72 -12.60 -6.71
N GLY A 99 -19.03 -12.02 -7.72
CA GLY A 99 -18.90 -10.57 -7.89
C GLY A 99 -17.96 -9.90 -6.87
N ARG A 100 -17.12 -10.67 -6.18
CA ARG A 100 -16.11 -10.20 -5.22
C ARG A 100 -14.71 -10.57 -5.69
N TRP A 101 -13.76 -9.70 -5.48
CA TRP A 101 -12.35 -9.97 -5.72
C TRP A 101 -11.72 -10.58 -4.48
N VAL A 102 -11.24 -11.81 -4.62
CA VAL A 102 -10.66 -12.62 -3.55
C VAL A 102 -9.17 -12.81 -3.81
N GLY A 103 -8.37 -12.63 -2.77
CA GLY A 103 -6.91 -12.81 -2.77
C GLY A 103 -6.30 -12.23 -1.50
N LEU A 104 -5.12 -12.69 -1.09
CA LEU A 104 -4.45 -12.25 0.12
C LEU A 104 -4.03 -10.77 0.00
N GLY A 105 -4.54 -9.93 0.89
CA GLY A 105 -4.33 -8.48 0.86
C GLY A 105 -5.29 -7.73 -0.08
N SER A 106 -6.32 -8.38 -0.66
CA SER A 106 -7.33 -7.68 -1.46
C SER A 106 -8.15 -6.71 -0.61
N CYS A 107 -8.42 -7.07 0.63
CA CYS A 107 -9.14 -6.26 1.61
C CYS A 107 -8.18 -5.65 2.63
N ASP A 108 -7.24 -6.42 3.14
CA ASP A 108 -6.29 -6.06 4.19
C ASP A 108 -4.85 -6.25 3.69
N MET A 109 -4.18 -5.13 3.24
CA MET A 109 -4.89 -3.97 2.72
C MET A 109 -4.23 -3.47 1.42
N LYS A 110 -3.46 -4.34 0.72
CA LYS A 110 -2.77 -3.97 -0.54
C LYS A 110 -3.72 -3.41 -1.59
N GLY A 111 -4.96 -3.95 -1.66
CA GLY A 111 -5.99 -3.47 -2.58
C GLY A 111 -6.37 -1.99 -2.38
N PHE A 112 -6.20 -1.46 -1.18
CA PHE A 112 -6.45 -0.05 -0.89
C PHE A 112 -5.61 0.89 -1.77
N PHE A 113 -4.37 0.51 -2.09
CA PHE A 113 -3.52 1.33 -2.95
C PHE A 113 -4.04 1.46 -4.38
N ALA A 114 -4.62 0.40 -4.94
CA ALA A 114 -5.27 0.48 -6.25
C ALA A 114 -6.51 1.39 -6.21
N LEU A 115 -7.29 1.33 -5.12
CA LEU A 115 -8.43 2.24 -4.90
C LEU A 115 -7.98 3.70 -4.74
N ILE A 116 -6.86 3.95 -4.06
CA ILE A 116 -6.25 5.28 -3.97
C ILE A 116 -5.93 5.81 -5.36
N ILE A 117 -5.23 5.01 -6.17
CA ILE A 117 -4.82 5.42 -7.53
C ILE A 117 -6.04 5.74 -8.38
N ASP A 118 -7.05 4.89 -8.38
CA ASP A 118 -8.29 5.11 -9.12
C ASP A 118 -9.01 6.41 -8.67
N ALA A 119 -9.08 6.64 -7.36
CA ALA A 119 -9.73 7.82 -6.80
C ALA A 119 -8.99 9.14 -7.09
N VAL A 120 -7.65 9.13 -7.11
CA VAL A 120 -6.87 10.35 -7.31
C VAL A 120 -6.62 10.65 -8.78
N LEU A 121 -6.58 9.65 -9.64
CA LEU A 121 -6.28 9.78 -11.07
C LEU A 121 -7.07 10.92 -11.77
N PRO A 122 -8.40 11.04 -11.63
CA PRO A 122 -9.16 12.11 -12.27
C PRO A 122 -8.89 13.51 -11.71
N LEU A 123 -8.15 13.62 -10.60
CA LEU A 123 -7.86 14.87 -9.91
C LEU A 123 -6.46 15.41 -10.25
N LEU A 124 -5.56 14.59 -10.80
CA LEU A 124 -4.13 14.96 -10.96
C LEU A 124 -3.91 16.09 -11.97
N ASP A 125 -4.83 16.32 -12.90
CA ASP A 125 -4.78 17.46 -13.82
C ASP A 125 -5.19 18.80 -13.17
N GLN A 126 -5.64 18.76 -11.91
CA GLN A 126 -6.09 19.93 -11.17
C GLN A 126 -4.97 20.44 -10.23
N PRO A 127 -4.85 21.76 -10.02
CA PRO A 127 -3.91 22.28 -9.04
C PRO A 127 -4.35 21.92 -7.62
N PHE A 128 -3.51 21.19 -6.90
CA PHE A 128 -3.75 20.87 -5.50
C PHE A 128 -3.44 22.10 -4.62
N LYS A 129 -4.35 22.46 -3.73
CA LYS A 129 -4.15 23.55 -2.75
C LYS A 129 -3.20 23.16 -1.63
N GLN A 130 -3.08 21.87 -1.36
CA GLN A 130 -2.21 21.28 -0.34
C GLN A 130 -1.68 19.95 -0.87
N PRO A 131 -0.51 19.47 -0.39
CA PRO A 131 0.05 18.22 -0.88
C PRO A 131 -0.85 17.02 -0.54
N LEU A 132 -0.82 16.04 -1.45
CA LEU A 132 -1.33 14.70 -1.22
C LEU A 132 -0.15 13.76 -0.98
N LEU A 133 -0.17 13.01 0.11
CA LEU A 133 0.78 11.95 0.41
C LEU A 133 0.10 10.59 0.32
N ILE A 134 0.77 9.65 -0.34
CA ILE A 134 0.43 8.22 -0.29
C ILE A 134 1.55 7.55 0.50
N LEU A 135 1.18 6.86 1.57
CA LEU A 135 2.09 6.21 2.48
C LEU A 135 1.83 4.71 2.48
N ALA A 136 2.85 3.92 2.10
CA ALA A 136 2.83 2.47 2.28
C ALA A 136 3.91 2.08 3.29
N THR A 137 3.50 1.52 4.43
CA THR A 137 4.40 1.06 5.49
C THR A 137 4.69 -0.43 5.37
N CYS A 138 5.79 -0.88 5.99
CA CYS A 138 6.13 -2.28 6.15
C CYS A 138 5.81 -2.78 7.57
N ASP A 139 5.67 -4.11 7.70
CA ASP A 139 5.59 -4.85 8.97
C ASP A 139 4.46 -4.38 9.89
N GLU A 140 3.36 -3.91 9.35
CA GLU A 140 2.19 -3.54 10.15
C GLU A 140 1.67 -4.76 10.90
N GLU A 141 1.53 -5.89 10.22
CA GLU A 141 0.98 -7.18 10.69
C GLU A 141 1.88 -7.90 11.73
N SER A 142 3.04 -7.33 12.06
CA SER A 142 3.97 -7.96 13.01
C SER A 142 4.57 -6.97 14.01
N SER A 143 5.56 -6.20 13.60
CA SER A 143 6.34 -5.34 14.50
C SER A 143 5.98 -3.87 14.42
N MET A 144 5.22 -3.44 13.41
CA MET A 144 4.96 -2.04 13.05
C MET A 144 6.26 -1.24 12.81
N SER A 145 7.33 -1.91 12.36
CA SER A 145 8.65 -1.27 12.20
C SER A 145 8.61 -0.07 11.25
N GLY A 146 7.83 -0.14 10.18
CA GLY A 146 7.65 0.95 9.23
C GLY A 146 7.02 2.20 9.85
N ALA A 147 5.94 2.04 10.58
CA ALA A 147 5.27 3.15 11.27
C ALA A 147 6.14 3.74 12.39
N ARG A 148 6.86 2.90 13.15
CA ARG A 148 7.80 3.35 14.18
C ARG A 148 8.92 4.20 13.60
N ALA A 149 9.54 3.77 12.50
CA ALA A 149 10.60 4.54 11.85
C ALA A 149 10.12 5.94 11.43
N LEU A 150 8.89 6.06 10.95
CA LEU A 150 8.29 7.36 10.60
C LEU A 150 8.03 8.24 11.83
N ALA A 151 7.53 7.65 12.92
CA ALA A 151 7.29 8.36 14.18
C ALA A 151 8.61 8.87 14.80
N GLU A 152 9.66 8.05 14.77
CA GLU A 152 10.99 8.41 15.27
C GLU A 152 11.64 9.52 14.43
N ALA A 153 11.39 9.55 13.13
CA ALA A 153 11.84 10.63 12.27
C ALA A 153 11.20 12.00 12.63
N GLY A 154 10.09 12.02 13.37
CA GLY A 154 9.47 13.22 13.95
C GLY A 154 8.97 14.24 12.94
N ARG A 155 8.84 13.87 11.68
CA ARG A 155 8.46 14.75 10.58
C ARG A 155 6.93 14.71 10.38
N PRO A 156 6.19 15.83 10.49
CA PRO A 156 4.77 15.87 10.14
C PRO A 156 4.57 15.44 8.69
N LEU A 157 3.71 14.45 8.44
CA LEU A 157 3.42 13.96 7.09
C LEU A 157 2.25 14.72 6.45
N GLY A 158 1.28 15.14 7.25
CA GLY A 158 0.10 15.85 6.77
C GLY A 158 -0.74 16.41 7.91
N ARG A 159 -1.82 17.10 7.55
CA ARG A 159 -2.80 17.66 8.51
C ARG A 159 -3.90 16.66 8.90
N ALA A 160 -4.22 15.77 7.98
CA ALA A 160 -5.23 14.73 8.14
C ALA A 160 -4.75 13.44 7.47
N ALA A 161 -5.26 12.31 7.92
CA ALA A 161 -4.98 11.01 7.33
C ALA A 161 -6.28 10.21 7.14
N VAL A 162 -6.32 9.46 6.04
CA VAL A 162 -7.27 8.36 5.84
C VAL A 162 -6.45 7.08 5.83
N ILE A 163 -6.82 6.14 6.70
CA ILE A 163 -6.19 4.83 6.81
C ILE A 163 -7.21 3.81 6.31
N GLY A 164 -6.83 2.99 5.34
CA GLY A 164 -7.75 2.10 4.61
C GLY A 164 -8.02 0.76 5.28
N GLU A 165 -7.87 0.66 6.60
CA GLU A 165 -8.11 -0.56 7.36
C GLU A 165 -9.56 -1.06 7.25
N PRO A 166 -9.79 -2.38 7.15
CA PRO A 166 -11.12 -2.94 7.06
C PRO A 166 -11.84 -2.91 8.43
N THR A 167 -12.59 -1.85 8.68
CA THR A 167 -13.34 -1.64 9.96
C THR A 167 -14.81 -2.06 9.88
N GLY A 168 -15.27 -2.61 8.74
CA GLY A 168 -16.67 -2.88 8.48
C GLY A 168 -17.53 -1.60 8.43
N LEU A 169 -16.91 -0.44 8.11
CA LEU A 169 -17.53 0.88 8.05
C LEU A 169 -18.18 1.33 9.39
N LYS A 170 -17.64 0.84 10.50
CA LYS A 170 -18.03 1.27 11.84
C LYS A 170 -16.88 2.07 12.43
N PRO A 171 -17.12 3.33 12.86
CA PRO A 171 -16.14 4.15 13.55
C PRO A 171 -15.81 3.62 14.94
#